data_4324f8024321d8357cef3218aefebbb9
#
_entry.id   4324f8024321d8357cef3218aefebbb9
#
_cell.length_a   1.000
_cell.length_b   1.000
_cell.length_c   1.000
_cell.angle_alpha   90.00
_cell.angle_beta   90.00
_cell.angle_gamma   90.00
#
_symmetry.space_group_name_H-M   'P 1'
#
loop_
_entity.id
_entity.type
_entity.pdbx_description
1 polymer ?
#
loop_
_entity_poly.entity_id
_entity_poly.type
_entity_poly.pdbx_seq_one_letter_code
_entity_poly.pdbx_strand_id
1 'polypeptide(L)'
;MAGGSSRKMRELTAKRAAAAMPVASSYRAIDFALSNMTNSHIQKVAVLTQYNARSLNEHLNSSKWWDFGRKQGGLYVFTPTITANNGDWYRGTADAIYQNLDFLKKCHEPYVIITSGERCTSLIIIKSLNTILQRKRILQLCVRIWMTEKMRLVLVR
;
A
#
# COMPACT_ATOMS: atom_id res chain seq x y z
N MET A 1 1.95 1.13 0.75
CA MET A 1 3.14 1.99 0.58
C MET A 1 3.60 1.89 -0.86
N ALA A 2 3.50 2.97 -1.63
CA ALA A 2 3.76 3.00 -3.08
C ALA A 2 4.62 4.22 -3.51
N GLY A 3 5.34 4.81 -2.58
CA GLY A 3 6.11 6.05 -2.77
C GLY A 3 7.61 5.87 -3.03
N GLY A 4 8.07 4.64 -3.26
CA GLY A 4 9.49 4.35 -3.43
C GLY A 4 10.05 4.69 -4.81
N SER A 5 11.30 5.16 -4.84
CA SER A 5 12.13 5.14 -6.05
C SER A 5 13.10 3.98 -5.94
N SER A 6 13.13 3.10 -6.93
CA SER A 6 14.07 1.98 -6.93
C SER A 6 15.36 2.35 -7.65
N ARG A 7 16.44 2.56 -6.90
CA ARG A 7 17.78 2.75 -7.49
C ARG A 7 18.21 1.58 -8.38
N LYS A 8 17.71 0.38 -8.11
CA LYS A 8 18.02 -0.83 -8.89
C LYS A 8 17.36 -0.81 -10.27
N MET A 9 16.25 -0.11 -10.43
CA MET A 9 15.48 -0.02 -11.69
C MET A 9 15.91 1.17 -12.57
N ARG A 10 16.86 1.98 -12.12
CA ARG A 10 17.49 3.08 -12.85
C ARG A 10 16.50 3.89 -13.71
N GLU A 11 16.69 3.88 -15.03
CA GLU A 11 15.91 4.66 -16.02
C GLU A 11 14.42 4.34 -16.00
N LEU A 12 14.04 3.11 -15.65
CA LEU A 12 12.63 2.69 -15.58
C LEU A 12 11.84 3.47 -14.55
N THR A 13 12.47 3.87 -13.45
CA THR A 13 11.83 4.65 -12.37
C THR A 13 12.15 6.14 -12.42
N ALA A 14 12.89 6.61 -13.44
CA ALA A 14 13.23 8.03 -13.58
C ALA A 14 11.99 8.93 -13.74
N LYS A 15 10.94 8.44 -14.41
CA LYS A 15 9.71 9.19 -14.69
C LYS A 15 8.46 8.62 -14.03
N ARG A 16 8.54 7.47 -13.36
CA ARG A 16 7.40 6.76 -12.78
C ARG A 16 7.76 6.17 -11.42
N ALA A 17 6.80 6.14 -10.50
CA ALA A 17 6.95 5.39 -9.26
C ALA A 17 7.12 3.89 -9.55
N ALA A 18 7.90 3.19 -8.73
CA ALA A 18 8.13 1.75 -8.90
C ALA A 18 6.80 0.96 -8.87
N ALA A 19 5.85 1.37 -8.05
CA ALA A 19 4.51 0.78 -8.00
C ALA A 19 3.68 0.98 -9.28
N ALA A 20 4.02 1.99 -10.11
CA ALA A 20 3.36 2.27 -11.38
C ALA A 20 4.01 1.56 -12.59
N MET A 21 5.02 0.73 -12.35
CA MET A 21 5.71 0.00 -13.42
C MET A 21 4.76 -1.00 -14.08
N PRO A 22 4.71 -1.01 -15.43
CA PRO A 22 3.90 -1.98 -16.15
C PRO A 22 4.43 -3.40 -15.97
N VAL A 23 3.52 -4.33 -15.79
CA VAL A 23 3.77 -5.77 -15.69
C VAL A 23 2.81 -6.46 -16.64
N ALA A 24 3.32 -7.35 -17.48
CA ALA A 24 2.51 -8.12 -18.44
C ALA A 24 1.52 -7.26 -19.25
N SER A 25 2.03 -6.19 -19.87
CA SER A 25 1.32 -5.26 -20.76
C SER A 25 0.31 -4.33 -20.09
N SER A 26 -0.76 -4.84 -19.49
CA SER A 26 -1.90 -4.03 -19.02
C SER A 26 -1.88 -3.72 -17.53
N TYR A 27 -1.19 -4.54 -16.74
CA TYR A 27 -1.15 -4.40 -15.28
C TYR A 27 0.02 -3.52 -14.83
N ARG A 28 -0.11 -2.97 -13.63
CA ARG A 28 0.96 -2.30 -12.90
C ARG A 28 1.30 -3.07 -11.64
N ALA A 29 2.49 -2.89 -11.10
CA ALA A 29 2.93 -3.61 -9.90
C ALA A 29 1.94 -3.46 -8.72
N ILE A 30 1.33 -2.27 -8.56
CA ILE A 30 0.36 -2.01 -7.50
C ILE A 30 -0.92 -2.82 -7.63
N ASP A 31 -1.30 -3.22 -8.85
CA ASP A 31 -2.56 -3.93 -9.10
C ASP A 31 -2.62 -5.28 -8.39
N PHE A 32 -1.47 -5.93 -8.23
CA PHE A 32 -1.36 -7.18 -7.47
C PHE A 32 -1.70 -6.96 -5.99
N ALA A 33 -1.18 -5.88 -5.38
CA ALA A 33 -1.48 -5.55 -4.01
C ALA A 33 -2.97 -5.20 -3.81
N LEU A 34 -3.53 -4.39 -4.72
CA LEU A 34 -4.94 -4.00 -4.67
C LEU A 34 -5.87 -5.19 -4.90
N SER A 35 -5.54 -6.07 -5.85
CA SER A 35 -6.30 -7.31 -6.08
C SER A 35 -6.27 -8.24 -4.86
N ASN A 36 -5.13 -8.36 -4.18
CA ASN A 36 -5.04 -9.14 -2.95
C ASN A 36 -5.94 -8.57 -1.85
N MET A 37 -6.04 -7.24 -1.75
CA MET A 37 -6.93 -6.57 -0.79
C MET A 37 -8.40 -6.80 -1.14
N THR A 38 -8.78 -6.62 -2.41
CA THR A 38 -10.14 -6.86 -2.89
C THR A 38 -10.56 -8.32 -2.67
N ASN A 39 -9.72 -9.26 -3.04
CA ASN A 39 -9.97 -10.70 -2.86
C ASN A 39 -10.01 -11.11 -1.37
N SER A 40 -9.50 -10.27 -0.49
CA SER A 40 -9.54 -10.43 0.96
C SER A 40 -10.67 -9.61 1.61
N HIS A 41 -11.59 -9.05 0.83
CA HIS A 41 -12.71 -8.22 1.29
C HIS A 41 -12.32 -7.00 2.12
N ILE A 42 -11.12 -6.46 1.89
CA ILE A 42 -10.67 -5.23 2.53
C ILE A 42 -11.30 -4.06 1.78
N GLN A 43 -12.16 -3.30 2.45
CA GLN A 43 -12.96 -2.25 1.82
C GLN A 43 -12.29 -0.89 1.82
N LYS A 44 -11.47 -0.56 2.84
CA LYS A 44 -10.78 0.71 2.97
C LYS A 44 -9.30 0.53 2.67
N VAL A 45 -8.81 1.19 1.64
CA VAL A 45 -7.42 1.12 1.22
C VAL A 45 -6.83 2.51 1.11
N ALA A 46 -5.72 2.75 1.78
CA ALA A 46 -4.95 3.98 1.68
C ALA A 46 -3.63 3.71 0.95
N VAL A 47 -3.39 4.41 -0.14
CA VAL A 47 -2.15 4.36 -0.90
C VAL A 47 -1.32 5.60 -0.57
N LEU A 48 -0.16 5.39 0.05
CA LEU A 48 0.78 6.47 0.35
C LEU A 48 1.78 6.58 -0.79
N THR A 49 1.76 7.70 -1.51
CA THR A 49 2.59 7.99 -2.69
C THR A 49 3.56 9.13 -2.40
N GLN A 50 4.66 9.20 -3.11
CA GLN A 50 5.64 10.28 -2.96
C GLN A 50 6.33 10.60 -4.28
N TYR A 51 7.29 9.79 -4.73
CA TYR A 51 8.06 10.04 -5.95
C TYR A 51 7.26 9.72 -7.20
N ASN A 52 7.33 10.62 -8.20
CA ASN A 52 6.77 10.43 -9.54
C ASN A 52 5.33 9.86 -9.51
N ALA A 53 4.51 10.35 -8.56
CA ALA A 53 3.21 9.80 -8.25
C ALA A 53 2.14 10.05 -9.33
N ARG A 54 2.36 11.01 -10.26
CA ARG A 54 1.35 11.43 -11.23
C ARG A 54 0.75 10.25 -12.00
N SER A 55 1.61 9.47 -12.66
CA SER A 55 1.15 8.31 -13.45
C SER A 55 0.49 7.23 -12.59
N LEU A 56 0.90 7.11 -11.31
CA LEU A 56 0.27 6.20 -10.36
C LEU A 56 -1.11 6.70 -9.96
N ASN A 57 -1.24 7.98 -9.65
CA ASN A 57 -2.51 8.60 -9.26
C ASN A 57 -3.54 8.54 -10.40
N GLU A 58 -3.10 8.81 -11.64
CA GLU A 58 -3.96 8.66 -12.83
C GLU A 58 -4.50 7.24 -12.97
N HIS A 59 -3.66 6.22 -12.72
CA HIS A 59 -4.08 4.82 -12.75
C HIS A 59 -5.06 4.48 -11.61
N LEU A 60 -4.79 4.97 -10.40
CA LEU A 60 -5.63 4.72 -9.24
C LEU A 60 -6.99 5.43 -9.33
N ASN A 61 -7.06 6.60 -9.98
CA ASN A 61 -8.32 7.31 -10.21
C ASN A 61 -9.31 6.54 -11.09
N SER A 62 -8.82 5.63 -11.92
CA SER A 62 -9.66 4.72 -12.69
C SER A 62 -10.16 3.53 -11.88
N SER A 63 -10.50 3.72 -10.61
CA SER A 63 -10.79 2.72 -9.57
C SER A 63 -11.87 1.66 -9.89
N LYS A 64 -12.39 1.65 -11.11
CA LYS A 64 -13.41 0.71 -11.60
C LYS A 64 -13.03 -0.77 -11.45
N TRP A 65 -11.74 -1.07 -11.44
CA TRP A 65 -11.23 -2.45 -11.46
C TRP A 65 -11.26 -3.16 -10.10
N TRP A 66 -11.28 -2.41 -8.97
CA TRP A 66 -11.13 -2.99 -7.64
C TRP A 66 -12.34 -2.86 -6.74
N ASP A 67 -13.44 -2.25 -7.22
CA ASP A 67 -14.72 -2.10 -6.50
C ASP A 67 -14.60 -1.49 -5.08
N PHE A 68 -13.62 -0.59 -4.90
CA PHE A 68 -13.46 0.17 -3.64
C PHE A 68 -14.45 1.34 -3.51
N GLY A 69 -15.38 1.51 -4.43
CA GLY A 69 -16.28 2.67 -4.50
C GLY A 69 -17.60 2.52 -3.76
N ARG A 70 -17.80 1.47 -2.97
CA ARG A 70 -19.07 1.24 -2.27
C ARG A 70 -19.23 2.12 -1.02
N LYS A 71 -20.46 2.30 -0.55
CA LYS A 71 -20.89 3.26 0.48
C LYS A 71 -20.08 3.27 1.79
N GLN A 72 -19.37 2.22 2.14
CA GLN A 72 -18.61 2.09 3.40
C GLN A 72 -17.11 1.92 3.24
N GLY A 73 -16.58 1.99 2.02
CA GLY A 73 -15.17 1.78 1.72
C GLY A 73 -14.57 2.93 0.93
N GLY A 74 -13.43 2.69 0.30
CA GLY A 74 -12.81 3.63 -0.60
C GLY A 74 -11.33 3.37 -0.83
N LEU A 75 -10.86 3.84 -1.98
CA LEU A 75 -9.44 3.95 -2.29
C LEU A 75 -9.02 5.41 -2.06
N TYR A 76 -8.17 5.62 -1.07
CA TYR A 76 -7.65 6.93 -0.71
C TYR A 76 -6.19 7.04 -1.14
N VAL A 77 -5.83 8.14 -1.78
CA VAL A 77 -4.44 8.39 -2.19
C VAL A 77 -3.92 9.58 -1.40
N PHE A 78 -2.86 9.36 -0.64
CA PHE A 78 -2.20 10.39 0.15
C PHE A 78 -0.81 10.69 -0.41
N THR A 79 -0.53 11.96 -0.56
CA THR A 79 0.77 12.52 -0.90
C THR A 79 1.30 13.31 0.29
N PRO A 80 2.61 13.56 0.39
CA PRO A 80 3.15 14.48 1.38
C PRO A 80 2.45 15.83 1.28
N THR A 81 2.02 16.36 2.42
CA THR A 81 1.33 17.66 2.49
C THR A 81 2.23 18.65 3.19
N ILE A 82 2.48 19.79 2.55
CA ILE A 82 3.18 20.89 3.16
C ILE A 82 2.23 21.57 4.14
N THR A 83 2.62 21.62 5.40
CA THR A 83 1.91 22.33 6.47
C THR A 83 2.85 23.35 7.09
N ALA A 84 2.33 24.28 7.90
CA ALA A 84 3.15 25.26 8.61
C ALA A 84 4.27 24.62 9.47
N ASN A 85 4.04 23.40 9.96
CA ASN A 85 4.97 22.69 10.82
C ASN A 85 5.77 21.60 10.11
N ASN A 86 5.44 21.27 8.86
CA ASN A 86 6.10 20.22 8.09
C ASN A 86 6.11 20.58 6.61
N GLY A 87 7.27 20.96 6.11
CA GLY A 87 7.50 21.29 4.69
C GLY A 87 8.18 20.18 3.91
N ASP A 88 8.44 19.04 4.55
CA ASP A 88 9.29 18.00 4.01
C ASP A 88 8.50 16.83 3.40
N TRP A 89 9.20 16.11 2.56
CA TRP A 89 8.79 14.80 2.07
C TRP A 89 8.77 13.78 3.22
N TYR A 90 8.04 12.66 3.03
CA TYR A 90 8.12 11.57 4.01
C TYR A 90 9.56 11.09 4.16
N ARG A 91 10.07 11.12 5.38
CA ARG A 91 11.44 10.67 5.71
C ARG A 91 11.61 9.16 5.64
N GLY A 92 10.51 8.43 5.52
CA GLY A 92 10.49 6.98 5.40
C GLY A 92 9.08 6.42 5.56
N THR A 93 8.98 5.09 5.57
CA THR A 93 7.68 4.41 5.64
C THR A 93 6.94 4.66 6.94
N ALA A 94 7.64 4.72 8.06
CA ALA A 94 7.06 5.00 9.37
C ALA A 94 6.55 6.44 9.46
N ASP A 95 7.31 7.40 8.95
CA ASP A 95 6.93 8.80 8.90
C ASP A 95 5.71 9.03 8.00
N ALA A 96 5.65 8.37 6.85
CA ALA A 96 4.49 8.42 5.98
C ALA A 96 3.20 7.93 6.66
N ILE A 97 3.29 6.91 7.51
CA ILE A 97 2.16 6.42 8.30
C ILE A 97 1.83 7.44 9.40
N TYR A 98 2.83 7.97 10.09
CA TYR A 98 2.66 8.93 11.17
C TYR A 98 1.97 10.21 10.69
N GLN A 99 2.38 10.79 9.57
CA GLN A 99 1.76 11.99 9.00
C GLN A 99 0.30 11.76 8.57
N ASN A 100 -0.09 10.51 8.30
CA ASN A 100 -1.47 10.14 7.95
C ASN A 100 -2.21 9.41 9.08
N LEU A 101 -1.72 9.52 10.32
CA LEU A 101 -2.28 8.81 11.47
C LEU A 101 -3.73 9.22 11.76
N ASP A 102 -4.10 10.46 11.49
CA ASP A 102 -5.47 10.96 11.69
C ASP A 102 -6.49 10.24 10.82
N PHE A 103 -6.11 9.82 9.61
CA PHE A 103 -6.96 8.95 8.80
C PHE A 103 -7.19 7.62 9.50
N LEU A 104 -6.15 7.00 10.05
CA LEU A 104 -6.27 5.73 10.76
C LEU A 104 -7.11 5.87 12.04
N LYS A 105 -6.95 6.96 12.79
CA LYS A 105 -7.76 7.23 14.00
C LYS A 105 -9.25 7.44 13.69
N LYS A 106 -9.57 8.02 12.54
CA LYS A 106 -10.95 8.19 12.08
C LYS A 106 -11.57 6.89 11.52
N CYS A 107 -10.75 5.90 11.23
CA CYS A 107 -11.23 4.58 10.84
C CYS A 107 -11.60 3.78 12.10
N HIS A 108 -12.79 3.18 12.10
CA HIS A 108 -13.26 2.34 13.20
C HIS A 108 -12.80 0.88 13.06
N GLU A 109 -11.89 0.61 12.14
CA GLU A 109 -11.38 -0.74 11.88
C GLU A 109 -10.38 -1.16 12.96
N PRO A 110 -10.53 -2.37 13.54
CA PRO A 110 -9.68 -2.79 14.66
C PRO A 110 -8.25 -3.17 14.24
N TYR A 111 -8.00 -3.35 12.95
CA TYR A 111 -6.71 -3.80 12.41
C TYR A 111 -6.30 -2.98 11.20
N VAL A 112 -4.99 -2.75 11.07
CA VAL A 112 -4.37 -2.10 9.92
C VAL A 112 -3.36 -3.06 9.28
N ILE A 113 -3.45 -3.22 7.97
CA ILE A 113 -2.54 -4.03 7.18
C ILE A 113 -1.64 -3.10 6.37
N ILE A 114 -0.34 -3.21 6.56
CA ILE A 114 0.65 -2.42 5.84
C ILE A 114 1.38 -3.33 4.86
N THR A 115 1.31 -3.00 3.57
CA THR A 115 1.96 -3.75 2.50
C THR A 115 2.70 -2.83 1.53
N SER A 116 3.66 -3.38 0.79
CA SER A 116 4.32 -2.69 -0.32
C SER A 116 3.45 -2.75 -1.56
N GLY A 117 3.35 -1.64 -2.31
CA GLY A 117 2.69 -1.57 -3.61
C GLY A 117 3.60 -1.94 -4.80
N GLU A 118 4.84 -2.32 -4.55
CA GLU A 118 5.84 -2.60 -5.59
C GLU A 118 6.02 -4.10 -5.86
N ARG A 119 5.28 -4.96 -5.15
CA ARG A 119 5.46 -6.41 -5.21
C ARG A 119 4.34 -7.09 -5.96
N CYS A 120 4.72 -7.83 -6.98
CA CYS A 120 3.83 -8.71 -7.74
C CYS A 120 3.71 -10.07 -7.03
N THR A 121 2.84 -10.16 -6.03
CA THR A 121 2.60 -11.40 -5.29
C THR A 121 1.11 -11.69 -5.20
N SER A 122 0.75 -12.96 -5.25
CA SER A 122 -0.60 -13.41 -4.91
C SER A 122 -0.62 -13.83 -3.44
N LEU A 123 -1.44 -13.17 -2.63
CA LEU A 123 -1.51 -13.41 -1.18
C LEU A 123 -2.95 -13.43 -0.71
N ILE A 124 -3.31 -14.46 0.06
CA ILE A 124 -4.61 -14.51 0.74
C ILE A 124 -4.42 -13.87 2.13
N ILE A 125 -4.69 -12.58 2.24
CA ILE A 125 -4.48 -11.78 3.44
C ILE A 125 -5.32 -12.30 4.62
N ILE A 126 -6.56 -12.72 4.37
CA ILE A 126 -7.46 -13.26 5.41
C ILE A 126 -6.87 -14.46 6.13
N LYS A 127 -6.20 -15.38 5.42
CA LYS A 127 -5.56 -16.54 6.07
C LYS A 127 -4.47 -16.11 7.05
N SER A 128 -3.68 -15.12 6.66
CA SER A 128 -2.63 -14.54 7.52
C SER A 128 -3.24 -13.85 8.73
N LEU A 129 -4.31 -13.09 8.55
CA LEU A 129 -5.02 -12.40 9.62
C LEU A 129 -5.59 -13.39 10.64
N ASN A 130 -6.28 -14.43 10.19
CA ASN A 130 -6.83 -15.46 11.07
C ASN A 130 -5.75 -16.16 11.91
N THR A 131 -4.59 -16.43 11.31
CA THR A 131 -3.46 -17.02 12.03
C THR A 131 -2.92 -16.08 13.12
N ILE A 132 -2.89 -14.77 12.85
CA ILE A 132 -2.46 -13.77 13.82
C ILE A 132 -3.44 -13.68 14.98
N LEU A 133 -4.73 -13.65 14.70
CA LEU A 133 -5.78 -13.56 15.69
C LEU A 133 -5.77 -14.80 16.61
N GLN A 134 -5.64 -16.00 16.03
CA GLN A 134 -5.55 -17.24 16.80
C GLN A 134 -4.34 -17.27 17.74
N ARG A 135 -3.21 -16.71 17.30
CA ARG A 135 -1.97 -16.68 18.11
C ARG A 135 -1.89 -15.50 19.07
N LYS A 136 -2.90 -14.64 19.16
CA LYS A 136 -2.95 -13.43 20.01
C LYS A 136 -1.69 -12.55 19.88
N ARG A 137 -1.14 -12.44 18.69
CA ARG A 137 0.06 -11.62 18.42
C ARG A 137 -0.34 -10.21 18.00
N ILE A 138 0.27 -9.21 18.61
CA ILE A 138 0.03 -7.79 18.30
C ILE A 138 0.70 -7.40 16.98
N LEU A 139 1.86 -7.99 16.69
CA LEU A 139 2.64 -7.73 15.50
C LEU A 139 3.05 -9.05 14.86
N GLN A 140 2.71 -9.25 13.60
CA GLN A 140 3.24 -10.37 12.84
C GLN A 140 3.89 -9.91 11.54
N LEU A 141 5.10 -10.44 11.34
CA LEU A 141 5.85 -10.33 10.12
C LEU A 141 5.51 -11.51 9.22
N CYS A 142 4.74 -11.32 8.15
CA CYS A 142 4.60 -12.35 7.12
C CYS A 142 5.88 -12.42 6.30
N VAL A 143 6.71 -13.41 6.59
CA VAL A 143 7.92 -13.70 5.83
C VAL A 143 7.72 -15.01 5.08
N ARG A 144 7.91 -14.94 3.81
CA ARG A 144 8.07 -16.00 2.82
C ARG A 144 6.91 -16.24 1.87
N ILE A 145 7.14 -15.82 0.66
CA ILE A 145 6.97 -16.65 -0.53
C ILE A 145 8.06 -16.22 -1.52
N TRP A 146 8.95 -17.14 -1.82
CA TRP A 146 9.93 -17.22 -2.90
C TRP A 146 10.55 -15.92 -3.45
N MET A 147 11.86 -15.88 -3.35
CA MET A 147 12.85 -14.91 -3.85
C MET A 147 13.08 -13.66 -3.00
N THR A 148 14.05 -13.78 -2.11
CA THR A 148 15.10 -12.80 -1.72
C THR A 148 14.74 -11.42 -1.21
N GLU A 149 13.56 -11.12 -0.66
CA GLU A 149 13.44 -9.95 0.23
C GLU A 149 12.20 -10.00 1.14
N LYS A 150 12.39 -9.59 2.37
CA LYS A 150 11.44 -9.67 3.49
C LYS A 150 10.18 -8.83 3.24
N MET A 151 9.05 -9.48 3.07
CA MET A 151 7.76 -8.80 3.10
C MET A 151 7.36 -8.57 4.56
N ARG A 152 7.22 -7.33 4.97
CA ARG A 152 6.75 -6.99 6.30
C ARG A 152 5.26 -6.66 6.23
N LEU A 153 4.42 -7.55 6.74
CA LEU A 153 3.05 -7.23 7.09
C LEU A 153 3.08 -6.76 8.54
N VAL A 154 2.83 -5.48 8.76
CA VAL A 154 2.71 -4.93 10.12
C VAL A 154 1.22 -4.79 10.41
N LEU A 155 0.74 -5.50 11.41
CA LEU A 155 -0.58 -5.31 11.98
C LEU A 155 -0.39 -4.45 13.24
N VAL A 156 -1.00 -3.29 13.25
CA VAL A 156 -1.04 -2.41 14.42
C VAL A 156 -2.48 -2.45 14.96
N ARG A 157 -2.62 -2.70 16.26
CA ARG A 157 -3.88 -2.61 17.00
C ARG A 157 -4.06 -1.22 17.56
#